data_7068026e2b0add0e26e4f46a53b2d9b7
#
_entry.id   7068026e2b0add0e26e4f46a53b2d9b7
#
_cell.length_a   1.000
_cell.length_b   1.000
_cell.length_c   1.000
_cell.angle_alpha   90.00
_cell.angle_beta   90.00
_cell.angle_gamma   90.00
#
_symmetry.space_group_name_H-M   'P 1'
#
loop_
_entity.id
_entity.type
_entity.pdbx_description
1 polymer ?
#
loop_
_entity_poly.entity_id
_entity_poly.type
_entity_poly.pdbx_seq_one_letter_code
_entity_poly.pdbx_strand_id
1 'polypeptide(L)'
;MSETESSTSEVGELSRRPGRERGRDDGKFGRYGGQYVPEALMPAIEELTDAYERYVLDNEDGFMDEFRERLADFGGRPTPLQRADRLSERYNTEVYLKREDLLHGGAHKLNNALGQVLLAKYMGKERIIAETGAGQHGTATAMAAAHLDMPCTIYMGERDINRQRPNVFRMKLNGSEVKPVTTGRGTLKEAISETMRDWAETVEDTHYVIGSIVGPHPFPVMVRDFQAVISEEAREQAIEKTGGLPTDVVACAGGGSNTMGAFADFVDDESVALRAVEAGGSTLEVDEEAGVAPNSASLYAGEEGVLHGARTKLLQDSDGQIMESHSVSSGLDYAGVGPELAYLVDEGRVEPVAVDDDDALEGFHRLSNTEGIIPALETAHAFGYLEEHHEELGERVVVNVSGRGDKDLDAAIEETDQRDLPNAPDMSMFTGGSEWRTGARSRRRATPRPSRPRSRTAPPTSRTLSSATPTTSRRWRTSRRSTAAAPT
;
A
#
# COMPACT_ATOMS: atom_id res chain seq x y z
N MET A 1 -25.50 -37.22 15.16
CA MET A 1 -24.59 -36.55 16.13
C MET A 1 -23.14 -36.47 15.65
N SER A 2 -22.74 -37.12 14.53
CA SER A 2 -21.33 -37.08 14.04
C SER A 2 -21.03 -36.00 12.98
N GLU A 3 -22.03 -35.51 12.28
CA GLU A 3 -21.83 -34.48 11.22
C GLU A 3 -21.76 -33.04 11.76
N THR A 4 -22.36 -32.74 12.91
CA THR A 4 -22.32 -31.42 13.54
C THR A 4 -21.06 -31.19 14.36
N GLU A 5 -20.43 -32.24 14.89
CA GLU A 5 -19.14 -32.08 15.62
C GLU A 5 -17.95 -31.96 14.67
N SER A 6 -17.99 -32.55 13.47
CA SER A 6 -16.96 -32.40 12.45
C SER A 6 -16.96 -31.01 11.86
N SER A 7 -18.14 -30.42 11.57
CA SER A 7 -18.25 -29.08 10.99
C SER A 7 -17.82 -27.97 11.96
N THR A 8 -18.09 -28.12 13.26
CA THR A 8 -17.67 -27.14 14.29
C THR A 8 -16.17 -27.17 14.56
N SER A 9 -15.50 -28.32 14.41
CA SER A 9 -14.04 -28.43 14.54
C SER A 9 -13.31 -27.83 13.33
N GLU A 10 -13.83 -28.04 12.13
CA GLU A 10 -13.29 -27.49 10.89
C GLU A 10 -13.42 -25.95 10.83
N VAL A 11 -14.60 -25.41 11.17
CA VAL A 11 -14.82 -23.96 11.25
C VAL A 11 -13.95 -23.32 12.34
N GLY A 12 -13.77 -23.97 13.48
CA GLY A 12 -12.86 -23.52 14.55
C GLY A 12 -11.39 -23.52 14.15
N GLU A 13 -10.98 -24.41 13.25
CA GLU A 13 -9.63 -24.46 12.71
C GLU A 13 -9.41 -23.38 11.63
N LEU A 14 -10.40 -23.15 10.77
CA LEU A 14 -10.39 -22.10 9.76
C LEU A 14 -10.40 -20.67 10.35
N SER A 15 -10.92 -20.48 11.55
CA SER A 15 -10.93 -19.18 12.24
C SER A 15 -9.64 -18.84 12.97
N ARG A 16 -8.63 -19.74 13.01
CA ARG A 16 -7.30 -19.42 13.55
C ARG A 16 -6.67 -18.28 12.76
N ARG A 17 -5.92 -17.42 13.47
CA ARG A 17 -5.22 -16.23 12.93
C ARG A 17 -3.71 -16.48 12.99
N PRO A 18 -3.16 -17.28 12.07
CA PRO A 18 -1.73 -17.53 12.03
C PRO A 18 -0.95 -16.30 11.53
N GLY A 19 0.30 -16.22 11.92
CA GLY A 19 1.34 -15.53 11.14
C GLY A 19 1.50 -14.03 11.27
N ARG A 20 0.91 -13.33 12.25
CA ARG A 20 1.22 -11.90 12.47
C ARG A 20 2.54 -11.67 13.24
N GLU A 21 3.31 -12.73 13.52
CA GLU A 21 4.54 -12.63 14.33
C GLU A 21 5.77 -12.21 13.52
N ARG A 22 5.70 -12.25 12.18
CA ARG A 22 6.83 -11.89 11.32
C ARG A 22 7.30 -10.47 11.55
N GLY A 23 8.62 -10.32 11.77
CA GLY A 23 9.29 -9.03 11.92
C GLY A 23 9.00 -8.29 13.23
N ARG A 24 8.29 -8.90 14.21
CA ARG A 24 8.01 -8.26 15.49
C ARG A 24 9.25 -8.13 16.36
N ASP A 25 10.10 -9.15 16.39
CA ASP A 25 11.25 -9.22 17.31
C ASP A 25 12.40 -8.30 16.89
N ASP A 26 12.75 -8.25 15.59
CA ASP A 26 13.96 -7.58 15.11
C ASP A 26 13.71 -6.62 13.94
N GLY A 27 12.46 -6.45 13.53
CA GLY A 27 12.07 -5.60 12.40
C GLY A 27 12.53 -6.11 11.05
N LYS A 28 12.86 -7.40 10.95
CA LYS A 28 13.39 -7.98 9.72
C LYS A 28 12.43 -8.99 9.10
N PHE A 29 12.39 -8.94 7.79
CA PHE A 29 11.70 -9.89 6.93
C PHE A 29 12.75 -10.42 5.94
N GLY A 30 13.44 -11.50 6.32
CA GLY A 30 14.62 -11.96 5.60
C GLY A 30 15.70 -10.88 5.50
N ARG A 31 15.97 -10.40 4.27
CA ARG A 31 16.94 -9.32 4.04
C ARG A 31 16.34 -7.91 4.12
N TYR A 32 15.02 -7.79 4.17
CA TYR A 32 14.27 -6.53 4.20
C TYR A 32 14.00 -6.05 5.62
N GLY A 33 13.55 -4.79 5.78
CA GLY A 33 13.24 -4.18 7.06
C GLY A 33 14.45 -3.48 7.70
N GLY A 34 14.50 -3.49 9.03
CA GLY A 34 15.56 -2.89 9.84
C GLY A 34 15.28 -1.44 10.23
N GLN A 35 16.33 -0.77 10.74
CA GLN A 35 16.27 0.60 11.30
C GLN A 35 17.41 1.45 10.72
N TYR A 36 17.29 1.89 9.47
CA TYR A 36 18.29 2.69 8.78
C TYR A 36 18.03 4.19 8.99
N VAL A 37 18.16 4.63 10.25
CA VAL A 37 17.90 6.00 10.68
C VAL A 37 19.14 6.64 11.28
N PRO A 38 19.23 7.99 11.31
CA PRO A 38 20.26 8.69 12.06
C PRO A 38 20.21 8.31 13.55
N GLU A 39 21.40 8.22 14.19
CA GLU A 39 21.53 7.88 15.63
C GLU A 39 20.66 8.76 16.53
N ALA A 40 20.45 10.01 16.17
CA ALA A 40 19.60 10.95 16.92
C ALA A 40 18.12 10.51 17.01
N LEU A 41 17.63 9.68 16.08
CA LEU A 41 16.26 9.14 16.10
C LEU A 41 16.13 7.81 16.85
N MET A 42 17.24 7.15 17.19
CA MET A 42 17.19 5.84 17.86
C MET A 42 16.40 5.86 19.17
N PRO A 43 16.56 6.86 20.06
CA PRO A 43 15.76 6.90 21.29
C PRO A 43 14.25 6.96 21.05
N ALA A 44 13.79 7.68 20.02
CA ALA A 44 12.38 7.74 19.64
C ALA A 44 11.87 6.41 19.07
N ILE A 45 12.71 5.73 18.30
CA ILE A 45 12.41 4.41 17.75
C ILE A 45 12.32 3.36 18.86
N GLU A 46 13.24 3.40 19.83
CA GLU A 46 13.23 2.50 20.99
C GLU A 46 11.98 2.73 21.85
N GLU A 47 11.67 4.00 22.18
CA GLU A 47 10.43 4.36 22.90
C GLU A 47 9.16 3.87 22.18
N LEU A 48 9.11 4.02 20.85
CA LEU A 48 7.98 3.56 20.05
C LEU A 48 7.90 2.03 20.02
N THR A 49 9.04 1.34 19.96
CA THR A 49 9.10 -0.13 20.00
C THR A 49 8.57 -0.65 21.34
N ASP A 50 9.04 -0.08 22.44
CA ASP A 50 8.57 -0.43 23.80
C ASP A 50 7.04 -0.18 23.93
N ALA A 51 6.55 0.94 23.41
CA ALA A 51 5.13 1.27 23.44
C ALA A 51 4.29 0.31 22.58
N TYR A 52 4.78 -0.07 21.40
CA TYR A 52 4.14 -1.05 20.53
C TYR A 52 4.06 -2.42 21.22
N GLU A 53 5.14 -2.90 21.82
CA GLU A 53 5.15 -4.17 22.55
C GLU A 53 4.15 -4.16 23.70
N ARG A 54 4.20 -3.15 24.56
CA ARG A 54 3.33 -3.05 25.74
C ARG A 54 1.85 -2.91 25.40
N TYR A 55 1.53 -1.97 24.53
CA TYR A 55 0.13 -1.58 24.31
C TYR A 55 -0.51 -2.38 23.19
N VAL A 56 0.21 -2.66 22.09
CA VAL A 56 -0.39 -3.34 20.95
C VAL A 56 -0.27 -4.85 21.07
N LEU A 57 0.92 -5.38 21.44
CA LEU A 57 1.12 -6.83 21.52
C LEU A 57 0.60 -7.41 22.83
N ASP A 58 0.93 -6.78 23.96
CA ASP A 58 0.54 -7.26 25.30
C ASP A 58 -0.83 -6.76 25.75
N ASN A 59 -1.44 -5.83 25.00
CA ASN A 59 -2.73 -5.20 25.36
C ASN A 59 -2.73 -4.58 26.76
N GLU A 60 -1.59 -4.01 27.20
CA GLU A 60 -1.49 -3.37 28.50
C GLU A 60 -2.51 -2.22 28.61
N ASP A 61 -3.11 -2.08 29.77
CA ASP A 61 -4.17 -1.10 30.04
C ASP A 61 -5.42 -1.21 29.13
N GLY A 62 -5.59 -2.31 28.40
CA GLY A 62 -6.73 -2.52 27.51
C GLY A 62 -6.69 -1.68 26.22
N PHE A 63 -5.50 -1.30 25.77
CA PHE A 63 -5.31 -0.47 24.58
C PHE A 63 -6.01 -1.03 23.33
N MET A 64 -5.84 -2.32 23.04
CA MET A 64 -6.43 -2.95 21.85
C MET A 64 -7.96 -3.08 21.99
N ASP A 65 -8.49 -3.18 23.21
CA ASP A 65 -9.93 -3.19 23.43
C ASP A 65 -10.51 -1.78 23.16
N GLU A 66 -9.87 -0.72 23.68
CA GLU A 66 -10.25 0.67 23.36
C GLU A 66 -10.12 0.98 21.86
N PHE A 67 -9.05 0.51 21.21
CA PHE A 67 -8.86 0.68 19.78
C PHE A 67 -10.01 0.06 18.97
N ARG A 68 -10.41 -1.17 19.29
CA ARG A 68 -11.53 -1.86 18.64
C ARG A 68 -12.86 -1.19 18.91
N GLU A 69 -13.12 -0.76 20.15
CA GLU A 69 -14.32 -0.01 20.50
C GLU A 69 -14.44 1.28 19.68
N ARG A 70 -13.34 2.04 19.57
CA ARG A 70 -13.31 3.27 18.76
C ARG A 70 -13.46 3.00 17.27
N LEU A 71 -12.89 1.93 16.76
CA LEU A 71 -13.10 1.52 15.38
C LEU A 71 -14.55 1.14 15.11
N ALA A 72 -15.25 0.53 16.07
CA ALA A 72 -16.67 0.23 15.94
C ALA A 72 -17.52 1.51 16.00
N ASP A 73 -17.34 2.33 17.00
CA ASP A 73 -18.20 3.49 17.28
C ASP A 73 -17.92 4.68 16.36
N PHE A 74 -16.64 5.01 16.17
CA PHE A 74 -16.22 6.14 15.32
C PHE A 74 -15.92 5.70 13.89
N GLY A 75 -15.28 4.57 13.70
CA GLY A 75 -14.92 4.04 12.38
C GLY A 75 -16.10 3.40 11.63
N GLY A 76 -17.08 2.86 12.34
CA GLY A 76 -18.23 2.15 11.77
C GLY A 76 -17.91 0.71 11.35
N ARG A 77 -16.96 0.06 12.03
CA ARG A 77 -16.62 -1.35 11.80
C ARG A 77 -17.60 -2.30 12.52
N PRO A 78 -17.75 -3.57 12.04
CA PRO A 78 -17.05 -4.14 10.89
C PRO A 78 -17.53 -3.59 9.55
N THR A 79 -16.60 -3.43 8.58
CA THR A 79 -17.01 -3.12 7.20
C THR A 79 -17.59 -4.36 6.52
N PRO A 80 -18.59 -4.22 5.63
CA PRO A 80 -19.22 -5.39 5.01
C PRO A 80 -18.27 -6.15 4.07
N LEU A 81 -18.44 -7.48 4.03
CA LEU A 81 -18.03 -8.31 2.90
C LEU A 81 -19.24 -8.51 1.99
N GLN A 82 -19.36 -7.73 0.92
CA GLN A 82 -20.51 -7.70 0.02
C GLN A 82 -20.27 -8.60 -1.19
N ARG A 83 -21.24 -9.46 -1.54
CA ARG A 83 -21.18 -10.18 -2.82
C ARG A 83 -21.48 -9.21 -3.96
N ALA A 84 -20.68 -9.25 -5.01
CA ALA A 84 -20.84 -8.47 -6.23
C ALA A 84 -21.51 -9.36 -7.29
N ASP A 85 -22.84 -9.32 -7.33
CA ASP A 85 -23.60 -10.28 -8.11
C ASP A 85 -23.36 -10.16 -9.62
N ARG A 86 -23.35 -8.92 -10.15
CA ARG A 86 -23.15 -8.68 -11.59
C ARG A 86 -21.72 -8.95 -12.05
N LEU A 87 -20.71 -8.65 -11.21
CA LEU A 87 -19.33 -9.03 -11.47
C LEU A 87 -19.15 -10.55 -11.39
N SER A 88 -19.80 -11.21 -10.42
CA SER A 88 -19.77 -12.66 -10.29
C SER A 88 -20.35 -13.36 -11.53
N GLU A 89 -21.48 -12.87 -12.05
CA GLU A 89 -22.06 -13.37 -13.31
C GLU A 89 -21.14 -13.14 -14.51
N ARG A 90 -20.51 -11.97 -14.58
CA ARG A 90 -19.62 -11.58 -15.67
C ARG A 90 -18.36 -12.45 -15.75
N TYR A 91 -17.73 -12.68 -14.60
CA TYR A 91 -16.46 -13.41 -14.53
C TYR A 91 -16.64 -14.91 -14.32
N ASN A 92 -17.89 -15.37 -14.14
CA ASN A 92 -18.22 -16.76 -13.81
C ASN A 92 -17.42 -17.28 -12.60
N THR A 93 -17.20 -16.41 -11.60
CA THR A 93 -16.59 -16.70 -10.32
C THR A 93 -17.27 -15.88 -9.22
N GLU A 94 -17.28 -16.34 -7.97
CA GLU A 94 -17.89 -15.58 -6.87
C GLU A 94 -16.97 -14.43 -6.44
N VAL A 95 -17.38 -13.18 -6.70
CA VAL A 95 -16.66 -11.99 -6.30
C VAL A 95 -17.27 -11.37 -5.05
N TYR A 96 -16.47 -11.18 -4.02
CA TYR A 96 -16.82 -10.51 -2.78
C TYR A 96 -15.98 -9.26 -2.60
N LEU A 97 -16.60 -8.18 -2.17
CA LEU A 97 -16.00 -6.86 -1.97
C LEU A 97 -15.87 -6.61 -0.46
N LYS A 98 -14.65 -6.49 0.04
CA LYS A 98 -14.40 -5.98 1.40
C LYS A 98 -14.45 -4.46 1.34
N ARG A 99 -15.51 -3.87 1.94
CA ARG A 99 -15.96 -2.50 1.71
C ARG A 99 -15.28 -1.48 2.64
N GLU A 100 -13.95 -1.30 2.51
CA GLU A 100 -13.21 -0.28 3.26
C GLU A 100 -13.54 1.17 2.80
N ASP A 101 -14.17 1.32 1.66
CA ASP A 101 -14.75 2.58 1.17
C ASP A 101 -15.93 3.08 2.04
N LEU A 102 -16.53 2.20 2.83
CA LEU A 102 -17.60 2.52 3.79
C LEU A 102 -17.10 2.87 5.20
N LEU A 103 -15.80 2.66 5.46
CA LEU A 103 -15.20 3.11 6.72
C LEU A 103 -15.34 4.63 6.85
N HIS A 104 -15.50 5.15 8.06
CA HIS A 104 -15.54 6.59 8.28
C HIS A 104 -14.33 7.30 7.66
N GLY A 105 -14.57 8.38 6.94
CA GLY A 105 -13.55 9.02 6.10
C GLY A 105 -13.46 8.47 4.69
N GLY A 106 -14.03 7.30 4.42
CA GLY A 106 -14.15 6.72 3.08
C GLY A 106 -12.92 5.98 2.58
N ALA A 107 -12.03 5.52 3.47
CA ALA A 107 -10.86 4.72 3.10
C ALA A 107 -10.25 4.00 4.32
N HIS A 108 -9.55 2.88 4.08
CA HIS A 108 -8.84 2.06 5.07
C HIS A 108 -7.85 2.83 5.97
N LYS A 109 -7.40 4.01 5.56
CA LYS A 109 -6.37 4.81 6.27
C LYS A 109 -6.73 5.13 7.72
N LEU A 110 -8.02 5.21 8.05
CA LEU A 110 -8.46 5.51 9.42
C LEU A 110 -8.04 4.42 10.41
N ASN A 111 -8.01 3.15 10.02
CA ASN A 111 -7.60 2.06 10.91
C ASN A 111 -6.23 2.34 11.53
N ASN A 112 -5.25 2.60 10.68
CA ASN A 112 -3.88 2.89 11.09
C ASN A 112 -3.78 4.25 11.81
N ALA A 113 -4.38 5.30 11.25
CA ALA A 113 -4.28 6.64 11.84
C ALA A 113 -4.87 6.69 13.25
N LEU A 114 -6.02 6.04 13.48
CA LEU A 114 -6.64 5.98 14.80
C LEU A 114 -5.78 5.19 15.78
N GLY A 115 -5.21 4.05 15.35
CA GLY A 115 -4.32 3.24 16.18
C GLY A 115 -3.07 4.01 16.61
N GLN A 116 -2.39 4.68 15.69
CA GLN A 116 -1.18 5.44 16.01
C GLN A 116 -1.46 6.69 16.85
N VAL A 117 -2.56 7.42 16.59
CA VAL A 117 -2.91 8.61 17.41
C VAL A 117 -3.31 8.18 18.81
N LEU A 118 -4.03 7.05 18.97
CA LEU A 118 -4.35 6.50 20.28
C LEU A 118 -3.07 6.05 21.00
N LEU A 119 -2.14 5.38 20.32
CA LEU A 119 -0.85 4.98 20.87
C LEU A 119 -0.04 6.18 21.36
N ALA A 120 0.01 7.26 20.57
CA ALA A 120 0.67 8.50 20.96
C ALA A 120 0.10 9.06 22.27
N LYS A 121 -1.21 8.98 22.45
CA LYS A 121 -1.87 9.41 23.68
C LYS A 121 -1.49 8.55 24.90
N TYR A 122 -1.40 7.22 24.71
CA TYR A 122 -0.92 6.28 25.75
C TYR A 122 0.56 6.50 26.08
N MET A 123 1.37 6.90 25.09
CA MET A 123 2.76 7.31 25.28
C MET A 123 2.92 8.67 25.97
N GLY A 124 1.84 9.43 26.17
CA GLY A 124 1.88 10.77 26.75
C GLY A 124 2.40 11.85 25.80
N LYS A 125 2.39 11.62 24.50
CA LYS A 125 2.76 12.62 23.49
C LYS A 125 1.72 13.75 23.45
N GLU A 126 2.17 14.97 23.23
CA GLU A 126 1.35 16.18 23.21
C GLU A 126 0.97 16.64 21.81
N ARG A 127 1.65 16.10 20.76
CA ARG A 127 1.50 16.53 19.37
C ARG A 127 1.60 15.36 18.40
N ILE A 128 0.84 15.46 17.30
CA ILE A 128 0.88 14.55 16.17
C ILE A 128 1.44 15.26 14.94
N ILE A 129 2.33 14.59 14.23
CA ILE A 129 2.74 15.00 12.87
C ILE A 129 2.48 13.85 11.89
N ALA A 130 2.22 14.20 10.62
CA ALA A 130 2.06 13.24 9.54
C ALA A 130 2.46 13.86 8.20
N GLU A 131 2.84 13.02 7.25
CA GLU A 131 2.97 13.36 5.85
C GLU A 131 1.70 13.01 5.07
N THR A 132 1.54 13.60 3.88
CA THR A 132 0.53 13.13 2.92
C THR A 132 0.85 13.60 1.50
N GLY A 133 0.54 12.75 0.50
CA GLY A 133 0.56 13.09 -0.93
C GLY A 133 -0.87 13.31 -1.44
N ALA A 134 -1.61 12.22 -1.71
CA ALA A 134 -3.03 12.27 -2.14
C ALA A 134 -3.99 12.93 -1.11
N GLY A 135 -3.54 13.16 0.12
CA GLY A 135 -4.34 13.77 1.17
C GLY A 135 -5.19 12.80 1.99
N GLN A 136 -5.28 11.53 1.63
CA GLN A 136 -6.13 10.57 2.35
C GLN A 136 -5.57 10.20 3.72
N HIS A 137 -4.25 9.96 3.81
CA HIS A 137 -3.60 9.71 5.09
C HIS A 137 -3.69 10.93 6.00
N GLY A 138 -3.36 12.12 5.48
CA GLY A 138 -3.48 13.38 6.24
C GLY A 138 -4.90 13.63 6.73
N THR A 139 -5.91 13.36 5.90
CA THR A 139 -7.33 13.50 6.31
C THR A 139 -7.68 12.51 7.42
N ALA A 140 -7.27 11.24 7.30
CA ALA A 140 -7.52 10.24 8.34
C ALA A 140 -6.81 10.57 9.66
N THR A 141 -5.56 11.05 9.60
CA THR A 141 -4.81 11.50 10.77
C THR A 141 -5.45 12.72 11.42
N ALA A 142 -5.88 13.71 10.61
CA ALA A 142 -6.59 14.88 11.12
C ALA A 142 -7.90 14.51 11.83
N MET A 143 -8.65 13.54 11.28
CA MET A 143 -9.88 13.05 11.91
C MET A 143 -9.61 12.32 13.22
N ALA A 144 -8.63 11.43 13.26
CA ALA A 144 -8.23 10.72 14.47
C ALA A 144 -7.71 11.69 15.55
N ALA A 145 -6.88 12.65 15.17
CA ALA A 145 -6.36 13.67 16.07
C ALA A 145 -7.49 14.56 16.66
N ALA A 146 -8.44 14.99 15.83
CA ALA A 146 -9.61 15.74 16.28
C ALA A 146 -10.49 14.91 17.26
N HIS A 147 -10.71 13.61 16.95
CA HIS A 147 -11.49 12.71 17.78
C HIS A 147 -10.84 12.47 19.15
N LEU A 148 -9.51 12.44 19.22
CA LEU A 148 -8.74 12.19 20.43
C LEU A 148 -8.24 13.47 21.14
N ASP A 149 -8.62 14.65 20.63
CA ASP A 149 -8.23 15.97 21.15
C ASP A 149 -6.69 16.16 21.19
N MET A 150 -6.03 15.90 20.04
CA MET A 150 -4.58 16.06 19.90
C MET A 150 -4.23 17.11 18.83
N PRO A 151 -3.32 18.05 19.13
CA PRO A 151 -2.76 18.95 18.13
C PRO A 151 -2.10 18.17 16.98
N CYS A 152 -2.39 18.57 15.73
CA CYS A 152 -1.92 17.84 14.56
C CYS A 152 -1.35 18.79 13.50
N THR A 153 -0.15 18.49 13.00
CA THR A 153 0.47 19.17 11.86
C THR A 153 0.71 18.18 10.73
N ILE A 154 0.26 18.52 9.52
CA ILE A 154 0.37 17.66 8.34
C ILE A 154 1.25 18.32 7.30
N TYR A 155 2.32 17.64 6.90
CA TYR A 155 3.24 18.05 5.85
C TYR A 155 2.74 17.54 4.51
N MET A 156 2.65 18.44 3.54
CA MET A 156 2.16 18.09 2.20
C MET A 156 2.93 18.86 1.14
N GLY A 157 3.34 18.21 0.08
CA GLY A 157 4.02 18.87 -1.04
C GLY A 157 3.18 19.96 -1.65
N GLU A 158 3.78 21.11 -2.01
CA GLU A 158 3.05 22.23 -2.60
C GLU A 158 2.32 21.85 -3.90
N ARG A 159 2.92 20.98 -4.71
CA ARG A 159 2.30 20.42 -5.91
C ARG A 159 1.03 19.63 -5.57
N ASP A 160 1.09 18.82 -4.53
CA ASP A 160 -0.03 17.98 -4.09
C ASP A 160 -1.13 18.81 -3.42
N ILE A 161 -0.78 19.84 -2.64
CA ILE A 161 -1.74 20.81 -2.07
C ILE A 161 -2.62 21.42 -3.17
N ASN A 162 -2.01 21.81 -4.28
CA ASN A 162 -2.72 22.43 -5.40
C ASN A 162 -3.68 21.46 -6.11
N ARG A 163 -3.31 20.18 -6.21
CA ARG A 163 -4.11 19.12 -6.82
C ARG A 163 -5.23 18.62 -5.91
N GLN A 164 -4.97 18.55 -4.59
CA GLN A 164 -5.82 17.90 -3.59
C GLN A 164 -6.51 18.90 -2.65
N ARG A 165 -6.92 20.06 -3.16
CA ARG A 165 -7.55 21.14 -2.37
C ARG A 165 -8.71 20.70 -1.48
N PRO A 166 -9.62 19.79 -1.91
CA PRO A 166 -10.69 19.29 -1.04
C PRO A 166 -10.16 18.55 0.20
N ASN A 167 -9.09 17.76 0.08
CA ASN A 167 -8.49 17.06 1.20
C ASN A 167 -7.76 18.02 2.16
N VAL A 168 -7.06 19.01 1.62
CA VAL A 168 -6.47 20.11 2.42
C VAL A 168 -7.54 20.83 3.25
N PHE A 169 -8.70 21.09 2.64
CA PHE A 169 -9.82 21.70 3.35
C PHE A 169 -10.39 20.81 4.45
N ARG A 170 -10.53 19.50 4.19
CA ARG A 170 -10.96 18.51 5.19
C ARG A 170 -10.01 18.47 6.39
N MET A 171 -8.69 18.43 6.16
CA MET A 171 -7.68 18.46 7.22
C MET A 171 -7.80 19.71 8.10
N LYS A 172 -7.97 20.89 7.48
CA LYS A 172 -8.15 22.15 8.20
C LYS A 172 -9.49 22.24 8.94
N LEU A 173 -10.57 21.64 8.40
CA LEU A 173 -11.86 21.55 9.09
C LEU A 173 -11.78 20.71 10.35
N ASN A 174 -10.91 19.68 10.37
CA ASN A 174 -10.63 18.88 11.56
C ASN A 174 -9.60 19.53 12.50
N GLY A 175 -9.26 20.80 12.30
CA GLY A 175 -8.40 21.55 13.19
C GLY A 175 -6.89 21.37 12.99
N SER A 176 -6.46 20.58 12.01
CA SER A 176 -5.04 20.36 11.73
C SER A 176 -4.40 21.52 11.00
N GLU A 177 -3.15 21.81 11.33
CA GLU A 177 -2.28 22.67 10.52
C GLU A 177 -1.80 21.91 9.30
N VAL A 178 -1.86 22.50 8.10
CA VAL A 178 -1.25 21.94 6.89
C VAL A 178 -0.08 22.81 6.47
N LYS A 179 1.13 22.23 6.52
CA LYS A 179 2.39 22.89 6.15
C LYS A 179 2.81 22.51 4.74
N PRO A 180 2.96 23.48 3.83
CA PRO A 180 3.44 23.21 2.48
C PRO A 180 4.93 22.89 2.49
N VAL A 181 5.32 21.82 1.79
CA VAL A 181 6.72 21.46 1.53
C VAL A 181 7.07 21.89 0.11
N THR A 182 8.03 22.84 0.00
CA THR A 182 8.44 23.45 -1.26
C THR A 182 9.81 22.97 -1.75
N THR A 183 10.49 22.12 -0.97
CA THR A 183 11.80 21.55 -1.34
C THR A 183 11.62 20.47 -2.42
N GLY A 184 12.67 20.26 -3.22
CA GLY A 184 12.67 19.27 -4.29
C GLY A 184 11.54 19.51 -5.28
N ARG A 185 10.73 18.48 -5.53
CA ARG A 185 9.59 18.54 -6.45
C ARG A 185 8.26 18.88 -5.76
N GLY A 186 8.27 19.01 -4.42
CA GLY A 186 7.08 19.32 -3.62
C GLY A 186 6.03 18.19 -3.68
N THR A 187 6.45 16.95 -3.55
CA THR A 187 5.62 15.73 -3.58
C THR A 187 5.71 14.96 -2.26
N LEU A 188 5.08 13.78 -2.19
CA LEU A 188 5.04 12.91 -1.01
C LEU A 188 6.45 12.58 -0.47
N LYS A 189 7.44 12.32 -1.33
CA LYS A 189 8.83 12.01 -0.90
C LYS A 189 9.42 13.12 -0.05
N GLU A 190 9.27 14.37 -0.50
CA GLU A 190 9.76 15.53 0.24
C GLU A 190 8.95 15.78 1.52
N ALA A 191 7.64 15.52 1.48
CA ALA A 191 6.78 15.63 2.67
C ALA A 191 7.21 14.64 3.76
N ILE A 192 7.52 13.37 3.42
CA ILE A 192 8.06 12.37 4.35
C ILE A 192 9.39 12.87 4.94
N SER A 193 10.31 13.34 4.09
CA SER A 193 11.62 13.81 4.53
C SER A 193 11.53 15.01 5.49
N GLU A 194 10.57 15.92 5.27
CA GLU A 194 10.35 17.07 6.15
C GLU A 194 9.69 16.67 7.47
N THR A 195 8.73 15.75 7.42
CA THR A 195 8.10 15.20 8.63
C THR A 195 9.13 14.50 9.52
N MET A 196 10.05 13.71 8.93
CA MET A 196 11.13 13.07 9.67
C MET A 196 12.11 14.07 10.29
N ARG A 197 12.33 15.23 9.67
CA ARG A 197 13.16 16.29 10.26
C ARG A 197 12.50 16.93 11.47
N ASP A 198 11.19 17.30 11.33
CA ASP A 198 10.42 17.84 12.46
C ASP A 198 10.39 16.82 13.61
N TRP A 199 10.14 15.54 13.29
CA TRP A 199 10.17 14.49 14.31
C TRP A 199 11.50 14.40 15.04
N ALA A 200 12.63 14.44 14.32
CA ALA A 200 13.96 14.40 14.91
C ALA A 200 14.24 15.58 15.87
N GLU A 201 13.60 16.74 15.64
CA GLU A 201 13.74 17.93 16.48
C GLU A 201 12.79 17.92 17.69
N THR A 202 11.69 17.14 17.63
CA THR A 202 10.59 17.21 18.60
C THR A 202 10.16 15.85 19.15
N VAL A 203 11.07 14.87 19.18
CA VAL A 203 10.76 13.47 19.56
C VAL A 203 10.20 13.32 20.97
N GLU A 204 10.53 14.24 21.90
CA GLU A 204 10.13 14.14 23.31
C GLU A 204 8.61 14.24 23.47
N ASP A 205 7.96 15.13 22.75
CA ASP A 205 6.54 15.43 22.87
C ASP A 205 5.69 15.10 21.63
N THR A 206 6.34 14.72 20.54
CA THR A 206 5.70 14.54 19.23
C THR A 206 5.77 13.09 18.76
N HIS A 207 4.64 12.56 18.28
CA HIS A 207 4.58 11.28 17.56
C HIS A 207 4.37 11.49 16.07
N TYR A 208 5.15 10.76 15.26
CA TYR A 208 5.00 10.71 13.81
C TYR A 208 4.06 9.57 13.42
N VAL A 209 2.89 9.92 12.88
CA VAL A 209 1.90 8.96 12.35
C VAL A 209 2.22 8.67 10.89
N ILE A 210 2.84 7.53 10.63
CA ILE A 210 3.22 7.13 9.27
C ILE A 210 2.05 6.50 8.50
N GLY A 211 1.95 6.80 7.19
CA GLY A 211 0.77 6.45 6.38
C GLY A 211 0.75 5.06 5.78
N SER A 212 1.84 4.28 5.86
CA SER A 212 1.93 2.95 5.26
C SER A 212 2.85 2.01 6.04
N ILE A 213 2.98 0.76 5.59
CA ILE A 213 3.88 -0.26 6.17
C ILE A 213 5.35 -0.02 5.75
N VAL A 214 5.76 1.23 5.68
CA VAL A 214 7.11 1.69 5.32
C VAL A 214 7.80 2.30 6.53
N GLY A 215 9.04 2.71 6.40
CA GLY A 215 9.79 3.30 7.51
C GLY A 215 10.57 2.28 8.33
N PRO A 216 11.32 2.75 9.35
CA PRO A 216 12.09 1.86 10.21
C PRO A 216 11.18 1.04 11.12
N HIS A 217 11.64 -0.11 11.59
CA HIS A 217 10.96 -0.83 12.67
C HIS A 217 10.77 0.10 13.89
N PRO A 218 9.58 0.11 14.56
CA PRO A 218 8.48 -0.84 14.46
C PRO A 218 7.37 -0.43 13.46
N PHE A 219 7.50 0.67 12.72
CA PHE A 219 6.41 1.17 11.88
C PHE A 219 5.79 0.12 10.94
N PRO A 220 6.56 -0.71 10.19
CA PRO A 220 5.96 -1.67 9.27
C PRO A 220 5.04 -2.68 9.96
N VAL A 221 5.49 -3.26 11.08
CA VAL A 221 4.69 -4.24 11.84
C VAL A 221 3.51 -3.60 12.55
N MET A 222 3.71 -2.42 13.13
CA MET A 222 2.67 -1.66 13.83
C MET A 222 1.53 -1.26 12.89
N VAL A 223 1.87 -0.69 11.73
CA VAL A 223 0.87 -0.31 10.72
C VAL A 223 0.14 -1.53 10.18
N ARG A 224 0.85 -2.63 9.90
CA ARG A 224 0.23 -3.91 9.52
C ARG A 224 -0.80 -4.34 10.57
N ASP A 225 -0.42 -4.35 11.85
CA ASP A 225 -1.27 -4.87 12.92
C ASP A 225 -2.53 -4.01 13.12
N PHE A 226 -2.45 -2.69 12.96
CA PHE A 226 -3.64 -1.83 12.95
C PHE A 226 -4.50 -2.02 11.69
N GLN A 227 -3.91 -2.31 10.55
CA GLN A 227 -4.65 -2.55 9.31
C GLN A 227 -5.21 -3.98 9.21
N ALA A 228 -4.66 -4.94 9.95
CA ALA A 228 -5.04 -6.33 9.87
C ALA A 228 -6.49 -6.61 10.32
N VAL A 229 -7.17 -5.65 10.93
CA VAL A 229 -8.62 -5.70 11.16
C VAL A 229 -9.40 -5.96 9.86
N ILE A 230 -8.85 -5.58 8.71
CA ILE A 230 -9.45 -5.83 7.39
C ILE A 230 -9.49 -7.33 7.08
N SER A 231 -8.33 -8.00 7.18
CA SER A 231 -8.22 -9.45 6.93
C SER A 231 -8.90 -10.28 8.00
N GLU A 232 -8.85 -9.83 9.26
CA GLU A 232 -9.55 -10.44 10.39
C GLU A 232 -11.04 -10.57 10.10
N GLU A 233 -11.68 -9.43 9.79
CA GLU A 233 -13.10 -9.41 9.45
C GLU A 233 -13.42 -10.11 8.13
N ALA A 234 -12.60 -9.93 7.10
CA ALA A 234 -12.82 -10.56 5.80
C ALA A 234 -12.80 -12.08 5.90
N ARG A 235 -11.86 -12.63 6.69
CA ARG A 235 -11.75 -14.07 6.94
C ARG A 235 -12.98 -14.63 7.66
N GLU A 236 -13.39 -14.00 8.76
CA GLU A 236 -14.57 -14.41 9.52
C GLU A 236 -15.84 -14.32 8.66
N GLN A 237 -16.02 -13.21 7.97
CA GLN A 237 -17.17 -12.98 7.09
C GLN A 237 -17.20 -13.93 5.89
N ALA A 238 -16.05 -14.30 5.32
CA ALA A 238 -15.97 -15.28 4.25
C ALA A 238 -16.40 -16.66 4.73
N ILE A 239 -15.89 -17.13 5.87
CA ILE A 239 -16.28 -18.41 6.49
C ILE A 239 -17.79 -18.42 6.80
N GLU A 240 -18.32 -17.34 7.39
CA GLU A 240 -19.75 -17.23 7.70
C GLU A 240 -20.63 -17.33 6.45
N LYS A 241 -20.23 -16.62 5.37
CA LYS A 241 -21.05 -16.51 4.16
C LYS A 241 -20.94 -17.70 3.23
N THR A 242 -19.77 -18.33 3.16
CA THR A 242 -19.45 -19.34 2.13
C THR A 242 -19.09 -20.71 2.70
N GLY A 243 -18.92 -20.83 4.01
CA GLY A 243 -18.47 -22.04 4.69
C GLY A 243 -16.97 -22.33 4.56
N GLY A 244 -16.17 -21.40 4.02
CA GLY A 244 -14.74 -21.61 3.84
C GLY A 244 -13.95 -20.33 3.55
N LEU A 245 -12.63 -20.47 3.37
CA LEU A 245 -11.76 -19.37 2.97
C LEU A 245 -11.99 -18.99 1.51
N PRO A 246 -11.63 -17.74 1.10
CA PRO A 246 -11.56 -17.39 -0.31
C PRO A 246 -10.45 -18.20 -0.99
N THR A 247 -10.55 -18.36 -2.31
CA THR A 247 -9.46 -18.92 -3.13
C THR A 247 -8.42 -17.87 -3.43
N ASP A 248 -8.85 -16.59 -3.50
CA ASP A 248 -8.01 -15.46 -3.88
C ASP A 248 -8.35 -14.23 -3.07
N VAL A 249 -7.32 -13.48 -2.68
CA VAL A 249 -7.47 -12.12 -2.12
C VAL A 249 -6.68 -11.15 -3.00
N VAL A 250 -7.36 -10.14 -3.52
CA VAL A 250 -6.81 -9.13 -4.43
C VAL A 250 -6.86 -7.77 -3.77
N ALA A 251 -5.74 -7.05 -3.74
CA ALA A 251 -5.66 -5.72 -3.16
C ALA A 251 -4.66 -4.84 -3.90
N CYS A 252 -5.00 -3.56 -4.11
CA CYS A 252 -4.09 -2.59 -4.70
C CYS A 252 -2.94 -2.26 -3.74
N ALA A 253 -1.73 -2.10 -4.30
CA ALA A 253 -0.50 -1.88 -3.59
C ALA A 253 0.22 -0.61 -4.05
N GLY A 254 0.36 0.37 -3.15
CA GLY A 254 1.35 1.43 -3.21
C GLY A 254 2.41 1.14 -2.16
N GLY A 255 2.51 1.90 -1.07
CA GLY A 255 3.37 1.54 0.08
C GLY A 255 2.95 0.26 0.83
N GLY A 256 1.81 -0.36 0.52
CA GLY A 256 1.39 -1.69 0.93
C GLY A 256 0.48 -1.79 2.17
N SER A 257 0.04 -0.68 2.79
CA SER A 257 -0.80 -0.75 4.01
C SER A 257 -2.16 -1.39 3.76
N ASN A 258 -2.80 -1.05 2.63
CA ASN A 258 -4.04 -1.67 2.17
C ASN A 258 -3.85 -3.18 1.92
N THR A 259 -2.79 -3.50 1.21
CA THR A 259 -2.45 -4.85 0.78
C THR A 259 -2.19 -5.76 1.98
N MET A 260 -1.29 -5.36 2.90
CA MET A 260 -1.02 -6.15 4.10
C MET A 260 -2.22 -6.19 5.06
N GLY A 261 -3.00 -5.11 5.12
CA GLY A 261 -4.27 -5.14 5.87
C GLY A 261 -5.22 -6.22 5.36
N ALA A 262 -5.30 -6.41 4.04
CA ALA A 262 -6.13 -7.43 3.41
C ALA A 262 -5.52 -8.85 3.49
N PHE A 263 -4.19 -8.97 3.58
CA PHE A 263 -3.47 -10.24 3.46
C PHE A 263 -3.07 -10.87 4.80
N ALA A 264 -2.87 -10.07 5.86
CA ALA A 264 -2.18 -10.47 7.08
C ALA A 264 -2.65 -11.81 7.67
N ASP A 265 -3.96 -12.05 7.69
CA ASP A 265 -4.54 -13.28 8.23
C ASP A 265 -4.72 -14.40 7.20
N PHE A 266 -4.24 -14.20 5.97
CA PHE A 266 -4.25 -15.21 4.91
C PHE A 266 -2.85 -15.65 4.49
N VAL A 267 -1.79 -14.99 4.99
CA VAL A 267 -0.41 -15.25 4.52
C VAL A 267 0.00 -16.71 4.75
N ASP A 268 -0.42 -17.35 5.84
CA ASP A 268 -0.05 -18.73 6.14
C ASP A 268 -1.03 -19.76 5.56
N ASP A 269 -2.10 -19.32 4.89
CA ASP A 269 -3.03 -20.22 4.20
C ASP A 269 -2.56 -20.44 2.76
N GLU A 270 -1.77 -21.48 2.52
CA GLU A 270 -1.23 -21.80 1.18
C GLU A 270 -2.32 -22.03 0.12
N SER A 271 -3.54 -22.37 0.54
CA SER A 271 -4.71 -22.53 -0.36
C SER A 271 -5.31 -21.22 -0.85
N VAL A 272 -4.91 -20.07 -0.27
CA VAL A 272 -5.40 -18.73 -0.64
C VAL A 272 -4.33 -18.03 -1.46
N ALA A 273 -4.59 -17.75 -2.72
CA ALA A 273 -3.71 -16.93 -3.56
C ALA A 273 -3.79 -15.45 -3.17
N LEU A 274 -2.64 -14.78 -3.03
CA LEU A 274 -2.55 -13.37 -2.67
C LEU A 274 -1.98 -12.55 -3.82
N ARG A 275 -2.74 -11.57 -4.34
CA ARG A 275 -2.33 -10.75 -5.48
C ARG A 275 -2.26 -9.28 -5.12
N ALA A 276 -1.04 -8.73 -5.18
CA ALA A 276 -0.75 -7.33 -4.94
C ALA A 276 -0.73 -6.58 -6.28
N VAL A 277 -1.72 -5.71 -6.50
CA VAL A 277 -1.89 -5.01 -7.77
C VAL A 277 -1.31 -3.60 -7.66
N GLU A 278 -0.23 -3.35 -8.39
CA GLU A 278 0.48 -2.07 -8.46
C GLU A 278 0.09 -1.26 -9.69
N ALA A 279 0.40 0.04 -9.67
CA ALA A 279 0.20 0.92 -10.81
C ALA A 279 1.33 0.75 -11.84
N GLY A 280 1.01 0.12 -12.96
CA GLY A 280 1.87 -0.03 -14.13
C GLY A 280 2.05 1.26 -14.93
N GLY A 281 1.24 2.31 -14.63
CA GLY A 281 1.34 3.62 -15.26
C GLY A 281 1.17 3.54 -16.78
N SER A 282 1.98 4.32 -17.50
CA SER A 282 1.96 4.29 -18.98
C SER A 282 2.87 3.24 -19.59
N THR A 283 3.90 2.80 -18.89
CA THR A 283 4.84 1.74 -19.27
C THR A 283 5.69 1.31 -18.07
N LEU A 284 6.16 0.06 -18.10
CA LEU A 284 7.12 -0.47 -17.13
C LEU A 284 8.59 -0.14 -17.46
N GLU A 285 8.86 0.40 -18.64
CA GLU A 285 10.19 0.87 -19.01
C GLU A 285 10.51 2.18 -18.30
N VAL A 286 11.69 2.27 -17.68
CA VAL A 286 12.14 3.45 -16.93
C VAL A 286 13.07 4.32 -17.78
N ASP A 287 13.08 5.63 -17.52
CA ASP A 287 14.02 6.59 -18.12
C ASP A 287 15.06 6.99 -17.05
N GLU A 288 16.16 6.25 -16.99
CA GLU A 288 17.22 6.52 -16.01
C GLU A 288 17.89 7.87 -16.21
N GLU A 289 18.02 8.36 -17.48
CA GLU A 289 18.65 9.67 -17.74
C GLU A 289 17.78 10.82 -17.19
N ALA A 290 16.47 10.69 -17.28
CA ALA A 290 15.51 11.65 -16.74
C ALA A 290 15.27 11.45 -15.23
N GLY A 291 15.65 10.29 -14.65
CA GLY A 291 15.36 9.90 -13.28
C GLY A 291 13.85 9.69 -13.05
N VAL A 292 13.14 9.16 -14.05
CA VAL A 292 11.69 8.99 -14.06
C VAL A 292 11.32 7.53 -14.34
N ALA A 293 10.47 6.98 -13.47
CA ALA A 293 9.76 5.73 -13.70
C ALA A 293 8.28 6.09 -14.03
N PRO A 294 7.81 5.86 -15.27
CA PRO A 294 6.44 6.19 -15.65
C PRO A 294 5.41 5.18 -15.10
N ASN A 295 5.74 4.54 -14.00
CA ASN A 295 4.96 3.60 -13.20
C ASN A 295 5.29 3.72 -11.71
N SER A 296 4.58 2.99 -10.86
CA SER A 296 4.83 2.86 -9.41
C SER A 296 4.87 1.38 -8.99
N ALA A 297 5.35 0.51 -9.87
CA ALA A 297 5.35 -0.94 -9.68
C ALA A 297 6.64 -1.43 -9.00
N SER A 298 6.85 -1.04 -7.75
CA SER A 298 8.08 -1.34 -6.99
C SER A 298 8.27 -2.83 -6.67
N LEU A 299 7.19 -3.59 -6.46
CA LEU A 299 7.26 -5.04 -6.24
C LEU A 299 7.61 -5.77 -7.53
N TYR A 300 7.01 -5.32 -8.63
CA TYR A 300 7.12 -5.97 -9.94
C TYR A 300 8.44 -5.65 -10.63
N ALA A 301 8.85 -4.38 -10.65
CA ALA A 301 9.99 -3.88 -11.41
C ALA A 301 11.10 -3.24 -10.55
N GLY A 302 10.88 -3.08 -9.24
CA GLY A 302 11.84 -2.42 -8.35
C GLY A 302 13.01 -3.31 -7.94
N GLU A 303 14.09 -2.66 -7.52
CA GLU A 303 15.29 -3.28 -6.99
C GLU A 303 15.45 -3.08 -5.48
N GLU A 304 16.34 -3.86 -4.87
CA GLU A 304 16.64 -3.76 -3.44
C GLU A 304 17.42 -2.47 -3.14
N GLY A 305 16.94 -1.71 -2.15
CA GLY A 305 17.62 -0.50 -1.67
C GLY A 305 17.10 -0.06 -0.30
N VAL A 306 17.50 1.14 0.16
CA VAL A 306 17.07 1.72 1.43
C VAL A 306 16.28 2.99 1.17
N LEU A 307 15.04 3.04 1.66
CA LEU A 307 14.18 4.20 1.54
C LEU A 307 13.48 4.48 2.88
N HIS A 308 13.50 5.74 3.33
CA HIS A 308 12.82 6.22 4.54
C HIS A 308 13.07 5.36 5.80
N GLY A 309 14.29 4.81 5.93
CA GLY A 309 14.71 4.09 7.12
C GLY A 309 14.50 2.57 7.12
N ALA A 310 14.05 1.99 6.02
CA ALA A 310 13.96 0.54 5.84
C ALA A 310 14.63 0.08 4.55
N ARG A 311 15.15 -1.14 4.55
CA ARG A 311 15.58 -1.85 3.36
C ARG A 311 14.37 -2.52 2.72
N THR A 312 14.13 -2.26 1.42
CA THR A 312 12.96 -2.73 0.69
C THR A 312 13.20 -2.80 -0.81
N LYS A 313 12.16 -3.08 -1.62
CA LYS A 313 12.17 -2.89 -3.06
C LYS A 313 11.74 -1.47 -3.40
N LEU A 314 12.42 -0.85 -4.35
CA LEU A 314 12.15 0.52 -4.77
C LEU A 314 12.58 0.78 -6.22
N LEU A 315 12.00 1.81 -6.82
CA LEU A 315 12.37 2.30 -8.14
C LEU A 315 13.56 3.26 -8.00
N GLN A 316 14.72 2.83 -8.47
CA GLN A 316 15.98 3.60 -8.41
C GLN A 316 16.75 3.44 -9.72
N ASP A 317 17.60 4.44 -10.00
CA ASP A 317 18.55 4.37 -11.12
C ASP A 317 19.80 3.55 -10.77
N SER A 318 20.70 3.38 -11.75
CA SER A 318 21.96 2.63 -11.59
C SER A 318 22.92 3.22 -10.55
N ASP A 319 22.76 4.48 -10.16
CA ASP A 319 23.49 5.15 -9.09
C ASP A 319 22.79 5.04 -7.72
N GLY A 320 21.64 4.36 -7.65
CA GLY A 320 20.84 4.19 -6.43
C GLY A 320 20.00 5.42 -6.06
N GLN A 321 19.79 6.37 -6.99
CA GLN A 321 18.91 7.51 -6.74
C GLN A 321 17.45 7.11 -6.96
N ILE A 322 16.57 7.56 -6.06
CA ILE A 322 15.14 7.27 -6.13
C ILE A 322 14.54 8.00 -7.33
N MET A 323 13.92 7.23 -8.23
CA MET A 323 13.26 7.76 -9.41
C MET A 323 11.92 8.43 -9.07
N GLU A 324 11.47 9.36 -9.91
CA GLU A 324 10.11 9.89 -9.81
C GLU A 324 9.13 8.85 -10.38
N SER A 325 8.27 8.34 -9.52
CA SER A 325 7.20 7.43 -9.91
C SER A 325 6.00 8.16 -10.51
N HIS A 326 5.14 7.43 -11.19
CA HIS A 326 3.89 7.93 -11.76
C HIS A 326 2.75 6.93 -11.61
N SER A 327 1.56 7.44 -11.33
CA SER A 327 0.30 6.70 -11.36
C SER A 327 -0.85 7.66 -11.62
N VAL A 328 -1.87 7.22 -12.38
CA VAL A 328 -3.16 7.92 -12.48
C VAL A 328 -3.81 8.08 -11.09
N SER A 329 -3.50 7.16 -10.19
CA SER A 329 -3.90 7.21 -8.78
C SER A 329 -2.79 7.78 -7.90
N SER A 330 -3.03 8.96 -7.32
CA SER A 330 -2.04 9.59 -6.43
C SER A 330 -1.78 8.81 -5.14
N GLY A 331 -2.66 7.90 -4.73
CA GLY A 331 -2.45 7.07 -3.53
C GLY A 331 -1.55 5.86 -3.77
N LEU A 332 -1.30 5.49 -5.03
CA LEU A 332 -0.32 4.47 -5.42
C LEU A 332 1.00 5.09 -5.90
N ASP A 333 1.07 6.41 -6.12
CA ASP A 333 2.27 7.10 -6.61
C ASP A 333 3.34 7.19 -5.52
N TYR A 334 4.11 6.10 -5.37
CA TYR A 334 5.21 5.97 -4.42
C TYR A 334 6.27 5.02 -4.97
N ALA A 335 7.53 5.43 -4.96
CA ALA A 335 8.65 4.72 -5.56
C ALA A 335 9.17 3.53 -4.74
N GLY A 336 8.49 3.12 -3.68
CA GLY A 336 8.90 2.01 -2.82
C GLY A 336 7.71 1.27 -2.22
N VAL A 337 7.99 0.23 -1.46
CA VAL A 337 6.97 -0.62 -0.83
C VAL A 337 7.40 -1.05 0.56
N GLY A 338 6.46 -1.54 1.36
CA GLY A 338 6.76 -2.08 2.69
C GLY A 338 7.65 -3.33 2.65
N PRO A 339 8.58 -3.46 3.62
CA PRO A 339 9.58 -4.53 3.62
C PRO A 339 8.97 -5.94 3.76
N GLU A 340 7.87 -6.11 4.50
CA GLU A 340 7.21 -7.40 4.61
C GLU A 340 6.63 -7.85 3.27
N LEU A 341 5.99 -6.94 2.54
CA LEU A 341 5.40 -7.25 1.24
C LEU A 341 6.49 -7.58 0.21
N ALA A 342 7.62 -6.85 0.23
CA ALA A 342 8.79 -7.18 -0.59
C ALA A 342 9.34 -8.59 -0.30
N TYR A 343 9.40 -8.96 0.97
CA TYR A 343 9.81 -10.29 1.41
C TYR A 343 8.85 -11.39 0.92
N LEU A 344 7.54 -11.18 1.10
CA LEU A 344 6.52 -12.16 0.70
C LEU A 344 6.49 -12.40 -0.82
N VAL A 345 6.79 -11.38 -1.60
CA VAL A 345 6.96 -11.51 -3.06
C VAL A 345 8.20 -12.32 -3.39
N ASP A 346 9.33 -12.08 -2.73
CA ASP A 346 10.57 -12.85 -2.98
C ASP A 346 10.44 -14.33 -2.56
N GLU A 347 9.66 -14.61 -1.51
CA GLU A 347 9.34 -15.98 -1.09
C GLU A 347 8.28 -16.65 -2.00
N GLY A 348 7.73 -15.92 -2.95
CA GLY A 348 6.69 -16.44 -3.86
C GLY A 348 5.33 -16.61 -3.19
N ARG A 349 5.10 -16.03 -2.01
CA ARG A 349 3.82 -16.09 -1.30
C ARG A 349 2.80 -15.09 -1.81
N VAL A 350 3.27 -13.94 -2.27
CA VAL A 350 2.46 -12.89 -2.88
C VAL A 350 2.86 -12.72 -4.34
N GLU A 351 1.89 -12.72 -5.23
CA GLU A 351 2.07 -12.45 -6.65
C GLU A 351 1.94 -10.95 -6.91
N PRO A 352 3.02 -10.26 -7.35
CA PRO A 352 2.93 -8.87 -7.75
C PRO A 352 2.39 -8.77 -9.19
N VAL A 353 1.46 -7.84 -9.41
CA VAL A 353 0.86 -7.58 -10.73
C VAL A 353 0.92 -6.08 -10.99
N ALA A 354 1.26 -5.68 -12.21
CA ALA A 354 1.26 -4.28 -12.62
C ALA A 354 0.13 -4.05 -13.64
N VAL A 355 -0.77 -3.11 -13.34
CA VAL A 355 -1.93 -2.75 -14.17
C VAL A 355 -1.73 -1.34 -14.71
N ASP A 356 -1.87 -1.14 -16.01
CA ASP A 356 -1.68 0.16 -16.63
C ASP A 356 -2.84 1.14 -16.36
N ASP A 357 -2.63 2.42 -16.69
CA ASP A 357 -3.59 3.48 -16.42
C ASP A 357 -4.91 3.28 -17.18
N ASP A 358 -4.88 2.73 -18.41
CA ASP A 358 -6.07 2.50 -19.22
C ASP A 358 -6.93 1.39 -18.61
N ASP A 359 -6.31 0.28 -18.19
CA ASP A 359 -6.98 -0.85 -17.57
C ASP A 359 -7.52 -0.47 -16.18
N ALA A 360 -6.78 0.35 -15.42
CA ALA A 360 -7.27 0.89 -14.15
C ALA A 360 -8.53 1.76 -14.33
N LEU A 361 -8.56 2.64 -15.33
CA LEU A 361 -9.75 3.44 -15.63
C LEU A 361 -10.90 2.57 -16.15
N GLU A 362 -10.64 1.51 -16.92
CA GLU A 362 -11.68 0.54 -17.29
C GLU A 362 -12.26 -0.14 -16.05
N GLY A 363 -11.41 -0.55 -15.09
CA GLY A 363 -11.83 -1.09 -13.80
C GLY A 363 -12.68 -0.11 -12.98
N PHE A 364 -12.33 1.18 -12.99
CA PHE A 364 -13.10 2.25 -12.35
C PHE A 364 -14.52 2.32 -12.93
N HIS A 365 -14.66 2.36 -14.24
CA HIS A 365 -15.96 2.40 -14.91
C HIS A 365 -16.72 1.09 -14.74
N ARG A 366 -16.01 -0.05 -14.76
CA ARG A 366 -16.61 -1.37 -14.61
C ARG A 366 -17.33 -1.52 -13.27
N LEU A 367 -16.64 -1.29 -12.15
CA LEU A 367 -17.28 -1.41 -10.83
C LEU A 367 -18.43 -0.42 -10.68
N SER A 368 -18.26 0.81 -11.20
CA SER A 368 -19.28 1.85 -11.09
C SER A 368 -20.56 1.47 -11.83
N ASN A 369 -20.46 0.96 -13.05
CA ASN A 369 -21.66 0.67 -13.87
C ASN A 369 -22.24 -0.73 -13.65
N THR A 370 -21.53 -1.66 -13.00
CA THR A 370 -22.07 -2.97 -12.64
C THR A 370 -22.66 -2.98 -11.24
N GLU A 371 -21.91 -2.54 -10.23
CA GLU A 371 -22.31 -2.67 -8.82
C GLU A 371 -22.81 -1.34 -8.22
N GLY A 372 -22.73 -0.22 -8.96
CA GLY A 372 -23.11 1.10 -8.45
C GLY A 372 -22.15 1.63 -7.39
N ILE A 373 -20.90 1.16 -7.39
CA ILE A 373 -19.86 1.54 -6.46
C ILE A 373 -18.78 2.30 -7.23
N ILE A 374 -18.58 3.58 -6.89
CA ILE A 374 -17.48 4.39 -7.45
C ILE A 374 -16.23 4.14 -6.60
N PRO A 375 -15.27 3.34 -7.07
CA PRO A 375 -14.06 3.05 -6.28
C PRO A 375 -13.08 4.22 -6.34
N ALA A 376 -12.18 4.32 -5.36
CA ALA A 376 -11.00 5.14 -5.52
C ALA A 376 -10.15 4.63 -6.71
N LEU A 377 -9.42 5.53 -7.40
CA LEU A 377 -8.54 5.14 -8.51
C LEU A 377 -7.48 4.13 -8.09
N GLU A 378 -7.09 4.14 -6.80
CA GLU A 378 -6.25 3.11 -6.21
C GLU A 378 -6.88 1.72 -6.36
N THR A 379 -8.12 1.57 -5.92
CA THR A 379 -8.88 0.32 -5.98
C THR A 379 -9.19 -0.09 -7.42
N ALA A 380 -9.35 0.88 -8.31
CA ALA A 380 -9.67 0.65 -9.71
C ALA A 380 -8.64 -0.27 -10.42
N HIS A 381 -7.36 -0.20 -10.03
CA HIS A 381 -6.31 -1.11 -10.53
C HIS A 381 -6.65 -2.59 -10.23
N ALA A 382 -7.18 -2.89 -9.04
CA ALA A 382 -7.60 -4.26 -8.72
C ALA A 382 -8.73 -4.75 -9.63
N PHE A 383 -9.62 -3.87 -10.06
CA PHE A 383 -10.68 -4.21 -11.00
C PHE A 383 -10.21 -4.26 -12.45
N GLY A 384 -9.21 -3.47 -12.84
CA GLY A 384 -8.51 -3.62 -14.11
C GLY A 384 -7.84 -4.99 -14.22
N TYR A 385 -7.18 -5.44 -13.14
CA TYR A 385 -6.65 -6.80 -13.05
C TYR A 385 -7.74 -7.86 -13.25
N LEU A 386 -8.90 -7.73 -12.59
CA LEU A 386 -9.98 -8.70 -12.75
C LEU A 386 -10.53 -8.76 -14.19
N GLU A 387 -10.63 -7.63 -14.88
CA GLU A 387 -11.10 -7.61 -16.28
C GLU A 387 -10.19 -8.44 -17.20
N GLU A 388 -8.88 -8.37 -16.99
CA GLU A 388 -7.91 -9.06 -17.86
C GLU A 388 -7.62 -10.52 -17.43
N HIS A 389 -7.72 -10.84 -16.11
CA HIS A 389 -7.22 -12.09 -15.55
C HIS A 389 -8.26 -12.94 -14.80
N HIS A 390 -9.55 -12.63 -14.95
CA HIS A 390 -10.60 -13.38 -14.22
C HIS A 390 -10.61 -14.89 -14.51
N GLU A 391 -10.12 -15.34 -15.68
CA GLU A 391 -10.00 -16.76 -16.03
C GLU A 391 -8.91 -17.49 -15.20
N GLU A 392 -7.99 -16.76 -14.57
CA GLU A 392 -6.89 -17.28 -13.74
C GLU A 392 -7.27 -17.36 -12.26
N LEU A 393 -8.42 -16.77 -11.88
CA LEU A 393 -8.90 -16.72 -10.50
C LEU A 393 -9.63 -18.00 -10.12
N GLY A 394 -9.60 -18.33 -8.82
CA GLY A 394 -10.35 -19.45 -8.28
C GLY A 394 -11.84 -19.17 -8.12
N GLU A 395 -12.54 -20.06 -7.40
CA GLU A 395 -14.00 -20.02 -7.29
C GLU A 395 -14.53 -18.84 -6.47
N ARG A 396 -13.74 -18.33 -5.50
CA ARG A 396 -14.14 -17.27 -4.55
C ARG A 396 -13.06 -16.24 -4.38
N VAL A 397 -13.32 -15.05 -4.87
CA VAL A 397 -12.37 -13.95 -4.88
C VAL A 397 -12.83 -12.86 -3.92
N VAL A 398 -11.97 -12.44 -3.01
CA VAL A 398 -12.17 -11.26 -2.18
C VAL A 398 -11.34 -10.11 -2.74
N VAL A 399 -11.99 -9.00 -3.11
CA VAL A 399 -11.33 -7.77 -3.52
C VAL A 399 -11.47 -6.73 -2.42
N ASN A 400 -10.36 -6.18 -1.95
CA ASN A 400 -10.42 -5.10 -0.97
C ASN A 400 -10.68 -3.75 -1.65
N VAL A 401 -11.87 -3.18 -1.44
CA VAL A 401 -12.26 -1.85 -1.93
C VAL A 401 -11.69 -0.81 -0.96
N SER A 402 -10.44 -0.42 -1.19
CA SER A 402 -9.60 0.33 -0.25
C SER A 402 -10.12 1.73 0.09
N GLY A 403 -10.93 2.32 -0.81
CA GLY A 403 -11.50 3.64 -0.62
C GLY A 403 -12.54 4.00 -1.69
N ARG A 404 -13.31 5.06 -1.42
CA ARG A 404 -14.34 5.59 -2.30
C ARG A 404 -13.76 6.58 -3.31
N GLY A 405 -14.34 6.64 -4.51
CA GLY A 405 -13.82 7.40 -5.64
C GLY A 405 -14.43 8.78 -5.85
N ASP A 406 -15.37 9.23 -5.01
CA ASP A 406 -15.91 10.59 -5.13
C ASP A 406 -14.87 11.70 -4.94
N LYS A 407 -13.73 11.38 -4.35
CA LYS A 407 -12.55 12.25 -4.27
C LYS A 407 -11.79 12.37 -5.60
N ASP A 408 -11.95 11.40 -6.49
CA ASP A 408 -11.14 11.23 -7.71
C ASP A 408 -11.93 11.61 -8.98
N LEU A 409 -13.19 12.05 -8.85
CA LEU A 409 -14.05 12.31 -10.01
C LEU A 409 -13.46 13.32 -10.99
N ASP A 410 -12.84 14.40 -10.49
CA ASP A 410 -12.23 15.42 -11.36
C ASP A 410 -11.06 14.81 -12.17
N ALA A 411 -10.20 14.02 -11.53
CA ALA A 411 -9.11 13.32 -12.19
C ALA A 411 -9.64 12.24 -13.15
N ALA A 412 -10.63 11.45 -12.72
CA ALA A 412 -11.24 10.43 -13.57
C ALA A 412 -11.90 11.01 -14.82
N ILE A 413 -12.56 12.18 -14.73
CA ILE A 413 -13.13 12.89 -15.88
C ILE A 413 -12.02 13.33 -16.84
N GLU A 414 -10.97 13.99 -16.33
CA GLU A 414 -9.85 14.48 -17.13
C GLU A 414 -9.15 13.33 -17.86
N GLU A 415 -8.87 12.25 -17.17
CA GLU A 415 -8.17 11.09 -17.72
C GLU A 415 -9.05 10.30 -18.70
N THR A 416 -10.36 10.17 -18.43
CA THR A 416 -11.32 9.51 -19.32
C THR A 416 -11.51 10.28 -20.62
N ASP A 417 -11.59 11.62 -20.57
CA ASP A 417 -11.74 12.48 -21.76
C ASP A 417 -10.56 12.41 -22.73
N GLN A 418 -9.38 11.97 -22.26
CA GLN A 418 -8.17 11.84 -23.05
C GLN A 418 -8.02 10.45 -23.71
N ARG A 419 -8.85 9.49 -23.33
CA ARG A 419 -8.77 8.06 -23.73
C ARG A 419 -10.05 7.60 -24.41
N ASP A 420 -9.95 6.58 -25.24
CA ASP A 420 -11.08 5.89 -25.86
C ASP A 420 -11.37 4.59 -25.08
N LEU A 421 -12.10 4.75 -23.97
CA LEU A 421 -12.41 3.66 -23.05
C LEU A 421 -13.80 3.08 -23.35
N PRO A 422 -13.95 1.75 -23.52
CA PRO A 422 -15.20 1.13 -23.97
C PRO A 422 -16.38 1.28 -22.98
N ASN A 423 -16.09 1.47 -21.69
CA ASN A 423 -17.10 1.58 -20.63
C ASN A 423 -17.26 3.01 -20.09
N ALA A 424 -16.57 4.00 -20.67
CA ALA A 424 -16.65 5.37 -20.25
C ALA A 424 -18.07 5.94 -20.45
N PRO A 425 -18.57 6.79 -19.55
CA PRO A 425 -19.82 7.47 -19.72
C PRO A 425 -19.78 8.43 -20.92
N ASP A 426 -20.89 8.55 -21.65
CA ASP A 426 -21.01 9.55 -22.72
C ASP A 426 -21.12 10.97 -22.10
N MET A 427 -20.05 11.73 -22.17
CA MET A 427 -19.96 13.10 -21.67
C MET A 427 -20.24 14.14 -22.75
N SER A 428 -20.70 13.74 -23.96
CA SER A 428 -20.90 14.62 -25.11
C SER A 428 -21.88 15.78 -24.82
N MET A 429 -22.82 15.59 -23.90
CA MET A 429 -23.76 16.61 -23.46
C MET A 429 -23.08 17.83 -22.77
N PHE A 430 -21.89 17.65 -22.21
CA PHE A 430 -21.11 18.70 -21.54
C PHE A 430 -20.10 19.37 -22.49
N THR A 431 -19.84 18.79 -23.66
CA THR A 431 -18.86 19.31 -24.65
C THR A 431 -19.46 20.34 -25.61
N GLY A 432 -20.74 20.71 -25.47
CA GLY A 432 -21.44 21.70 -26.29
C GLY A 432 -21.08 23.17 -26.03
N GLY A 433 -20.23 23.49 -25.06
CA GLY A 433 -19.78 24.85 -24.74
C GLY A 433 -18.31 25.06 -25.10
N SER A 434 -18.04 25.85 -26.12
CA SER A 434 -16.73 26.09 -26.77
C SER A 434 -15.67 26.81 -25.93
N GLU A 435 -15.79 26.91 -24.61
CA GLU A 435 -14.88 27.73 -23.78
C GLU A 435 -13.87 26.93 -22.95
N TRP A 436 -13.98 25.57 -22.88
CA TRP A 436 -13.04 24.73 -22.11
C TRP A 436 -11.96 24.05 -22.97
N ARG A 437 -11.95 24.31 -24.27
CA ARG A 437 -10.95 23.72 -25.18
C ARG A 437 -9.85 24.73 -25.52
N THR A 438 -8.92 24.95 -24.63
CA THR A 438 -7.63 25.55 -25.00
C THR A 438 -6.54 24.48 -24.89
N GLY A 439 -6.14 23.94 -26.01
CA GLY A 439 -4.85 23.31 -26.19
C GLY A 439 -4.88 21.90 -26.79
N ALA A 440 -4.56 21.87 -28.08
CA ALA A 440 -3.93 20.74 -28.79
C ALA A 440 -4.76 19.47 -29.06
N ARG A 441 -5.73 19.55 -29.98
CA ARG A 441 -6.00 18.41 -30.84
C ARG A 441 -4.94 18.32 -31.95
N SER A 442 -3.85 17.62 -31.72
CA SER A 442 -3.12 17.01 -32.82
C SER A 442 -3.80 15.65 -33.10
N ARG A 443 -4.48 15.57 -34.24
CA ARG A 443 -5.03 14.32 -34.76
C ARG A 443 -3.86 13.33 -34.94
N ARG A 444 -3.63 12.46 -33.98
CA ARG A 444 -2.91 11.22 -34.23
C ARG A 444 -3.93 10.20 -34.74
N ARG A 445 -3.78 9.83 -36.01
CA ARG A 445 -4.50 8.71 -36.61
C ARG A 445 -4.20 7.48 -35.75
N ALA A 446 -5.24 6.84 -35.21
CA ALA A 446 -5.16 5.54 -34.60
C ALA A 446 -4.50 4.56 -35.57
N THR A 447 -3.30 4.11 -35.25
CA THR A 447 -2.75 2.89 -35.83
C THR A 447 -3.45 1.73 -35.13
N PRO A 448 -3.90 0.69 -35.85
CA PRO A 448 -4.50 -0.47 -35.22
C PRO A 448 -3.48 -1.09 -34.27
N ARG A 449 -3.88 -1.34 -33.01
CA ARG A 449 -3.07 -2.06 -32.01
C ARG A 449 -2.55 -3.36 -32.65
N PRO A 450 -1.25 -3.66 -32.61
CA PRO A 450 -0.78 -5.00 -32.89
C PRO A 450 -1.34 -5.92 -31.79
N SER A 451 -1.92 -7.05 -32.21
CA SER A 451 -2.36 -8.10 -31.28
C SER A 451 -1.20 -8.45 -30.33
N ARG A 452 -1.38 -8.24 -29.04
CA ARG A 452 -0.38 -8.58 -28.00
C ARG A 452 0.00 -10.06 -28.14
N PRO A 453 1.29 -10.41 -28.10
CA PRO A 453 1.68 -11.80 -28.01
C PRO A 453 1.24 -12.32 -26.63
N ARG A 454 0.51 -13.43 -26.62
CA ARG A 454 0.15 -14.16 -25.39
C ARG A 454 1.41 -14.38 -24.56
N SER A 455 1.38 -13.98 -23.30
CA SER A 455 2.43 -14.24 -22.33
C SER A 455 2.72 -15.75 -22.30
N ARG A 456 3.90 -16.14 -22.74
CA ARG A 456 4.40 -17.48 -22.54
C ARG A 456 4.96 -17.52 -21.14
N THR A 457 4.27 -18.23 -20.25
CA THR A 457 4.84 -18.71 -18.99
C THR A 457 6.16 -19.39 -19.25
N ALA A 458 7.24 -18.89 -18.66
CA ALA A 458 8.53 -19.54 -18.73
C ALA A 458 8.47 -20.86 -17.94
N PRO A 459 8.94 -21.98 -18.49
CA PRO A 459 8.97 -23.23 -17.73
C PRO A 459 10.04 -23.16 -16.62
N PRO A 460 9.85 -23.84 -15.48
CA PRO A 460 10.82 -23.84 -14.40
C PRO A 460 12.13 -24.50 -14.89
N THR A 461 13.23 -23.79 -14.83
CA THR A 461 14.56 -24.31 -15.12
C THR A 461 15.02 -25.22 -14.00
N SER A 462 14.92 -26.53 -14.21
CA SER A 462 15.61 -27.54 -13.42
C SER A 462 17.12 -27.39 -13.63
N ARG A 463 17.85 -26.89 -12.66
CA ARG A 463 19.31 -26.96 -12.59
C ARG A 463 19.74 -28.35 -12.13
N THR A 464 20.11 -29.20 -13.06
CA THR A 464 20.95 -30.37 -12.79
C THR A 464 22.37 -29.91 -12.51
N LEU A 465 22.85 -30.26 -11.33
CA LEU A 465 24.27 -30.18 -10.94
C LEU A 465 25.10 -31.14 -11.82
N SER A 466 25.98 -30.59 -12.61
CA SER A 466 27.08 -31.34 -13.25
C SER A 466 28.40 -30.84 -12.67
N SER A 467 29.09 -31.76 -12.02
CA SER A 467 30.45 -31.65 -11.51
C SER A 467 31.46 -31.55 -12.64
N ALA A 468 32.29 -30.51 -12.66
CA ALA A 468 33.59 -30.56 -13.31
C ALA A 468 34.53 -29.52 -12.69
N THR A 469 35.49 -29.98 -11.95
CA THR A 469 36.75 -29.31 -11.60
C THR A 469 37.58 -29.04 -12.86
N PRO A 470 38.30 -27.92 -12.90
CA PRO A 470 39.75 -28.01 -13.21
C PRO A 470 40.62 -27.18 -12.28
N THR A 471 41.61 -27.87 -11.75
CA THR A 471 42.91 -27.40 -11.28
C THR A 471 43.61 -26.47 -12.28
N THR A 472 44.09 -25.30 -11.82
CA THR A 472 45.48 -24.86 -12.12
C THR A 472 45.85 -23.70 -11.20
N SER A 473 47.01 -23.88 -10.62
CA SER A 473 47.80 -23.03 -9.77
C SER A 473 48.32 -21.77 -10.48
N ARG A 474 48.33 -20.62 -9.82
CA ARG A 474 49.40 -19.62 -9.91
C ARG A 474 49.63 -18.89 -8.59
N ARG A 475 50.80 -19.18 -8.04
CA ARG A 475 51.44 -18.43 -6.93
C ARG A 475 51.70 -17.01 -7.38
N TRP A 476 51.44 -16.03 -6.49
CA TRP A 476 52.23 -14.80 -6.43
C TRP A 476 52.71 -14.54 -5.02
N ARG A 477 53.94 -14.11 -4.94
CA ARG A 477 54.88 -14.04 -3.82
C ARG A 477 54.55 -12.92 -2.84
N THR A 478 54.77 -13.25 -1.58
CA THR A 478 54.99 -12.34 -0.46
C THR A 478 56.19 -11.43 -0.67
N SER A 479 56.09 -10.15 -0.30
CA SER A 479 57.20 -9.37 0.17
C SER A 479 56.82 -8.62 1.44
N ARG A 480 57.41 -9.09 2.55
CA ARG A 480 57.51 -8.37 3.81
C ARG A 480 58.48 -7.20 3.63
N ARG A 481 58.21 -6.04 4.20
CA ARG A 481 59.22 -5.22 4.88
C ARG A 481 58.64 -4.58 6.14
N SER A 482 59.32 -4.87 7.21
CA SER A 482 59.25 -4.32 8.55
C SER A 482 60.05 -3.01 8.66
N THR A 483 59.67 -2.14 9.58
CA THR A 483 60.48 -1.37 10.57
C THR A 483 59.53 -0.34 11.16
N ALA A 484 59.18 -0.36 12.40
CA ALA A 484 59.91 -0.14 13.67
C ALA A 484 59.94 1.35 14.06
N ALA A 485 59.40 1.57 15.27
CA ALA A 485 59.79 2.51 16.34
C ALA A 485 59.08 3.86 16.47
N ALA A 486 58.43 4.01 17.62
CA ALA A 486 58.09 5.24 18.36
C ALA A 486 59.40 5.90 18.96
N PRO A 487 59.36 6.92 19.80
CA PRO A 487 58.31 7.66 20.50
C PRO A 487 58.53 9.18 20.54
N THR A 488 57.56 9.97 20.86
CA THR A 488 57.43 10.91 22.01
C THR A 488 56.02 11.48 22.03
#